data_55de17a2eed5cbf59c2bd65459b1feb1
#
_entry.id   55de17a2eed5cbf59c2bd65459b1feb1
#
_cell.length_a   1.000
_cell.length_b   1.000
_cell.length_c   1.000
_cell.angle_alpha   90.00
_cell.angle_beta   90.00
_cell.angle_gamma   90.00
#
_symmetry.space_group_name_H-M   'P 1'
#
loop_
_entity.id
_entity.type
_entity.pdbx_description
1 polymer ?
#
loop_
_entity_poly.entity_id
_entity_poly.type
_entity_poly.pdbx_seq_one_letter_code
_entity_poly.pdbx_strand_id
1 'polypeptide(L)'
;EALEKGGATSLAKLLETIPGVSSISTGNTIAKPVIQGMHSSRILLMNNGVRLESQSWGADHAPELDYTGSSMVEVVKGAECIRYGFGAMGGVVLLNDAPLPYENKKIKLNGNVNMGYDTNARGFSGSGTIETGYKQFGLRLHGMYTKGGDYHTADYVLNNTGYNTISFSALAGW
;
A
#
# COMPACT_ATOMS: atom_id res chain seq x y z
N GLU A 1 -8.88 0.40 -9.48
CA GLU A 1 -10.28 0.17 -8.99
C GLU A 1 -10.40 -1.03 -8.03
N ALA A 2 -9.58 -2.05 -8.15
CA ALA A 2 -9.58 -3.20 -7.22
C ALA A 2 -9.01 -2.83 -5.83
N LEU A 3 -8.14 -1.86 -5.77
CA LEU A 3 -7.48 -1.40 -4.53
C LEU A 3 -8.44 -0.73 -3.54
N GLU A 4 -9.46 -0.04 -4.03
CA GLU A 4 -10.39 0.73 -3.18
C GLU A 4 -11.56 -0.10 -2.65
N LYS A 5 -11.93 -1.16 -3.36
CA LYS A 5 -13.14 -1.94 -3.04
C LYS A 5 -12.96 -3.04 -2.01
N GLY A 6 -11.73 -3.36 -1.61
CA GLY A 6 -11.44 -4.55 -0.79
C GLY A 6 -11.47 -4.35 0.71
N GLY A 7 -11.51 -3.12 1.23
CA GLY A 7 -11.39 -2.89 2.68
C GLY A 7 -10.12 -3.49 3.29
N ALA A 8 -9.08 -3.68 2.47
CA ALA A 8 -7.84 -4.27 2.91
C ALA A 8 -7.14 -3.37 3.93
N THR A 9 -6.77 -3.92 5.07
CA THR A 9 -6.11 -3.20 6.17
C THR A 9 -4.60 -3.05 5.96
N SER A 10 -4.05 -3.78 4.98
CA SER A 10 -2.62 -3.71 4.64
C SER A 10 -2.39 -4.08 3.17
N LEU A 11 -1.22 -3.67 2.63
CA LEU A 11 -0.78 -4.06 1.29
C LEU A 11 -0.78 -5.59 1.11
N ALA A 12 -0.28 -6.33 2.10
CA ALA A 12 -0.21 -7.78 2.02
C ALA A 12 -1.59 -8.44 1.88
N LYS A 13 -2.58 -7.92 2.62
CA LYS A 13 -3.98 -8.36 2.50
C LYS A 13 -4.57 -8.07 1.12
N LEU A 14 -4.27 -6.91 0.57
CA LEU A 14 -4.70 -6.56 -0.77
C LEU A 14 -4.15 -7.54 -1.81
N LEU A 15 -2.87 -7.88 -1.68
CA LEU A 15 -2.19 -8.77 -2.62
C LEU A 15 -2.70 -10.22 -2.57
N GLU A 16 -3.37 -10.65 -1.49
CA GLU A 16 -4.00 -11.99 -1.41
C GLU A 16 -5.08 -12.23 -2.49
N THR A 17 -5.59 -11.17 -3.09
CA THR A 17 -6.51 -11.28 -4.24
C THR A 17 -5.83 -11.83 -5.50
N ILE A 18 -4.50 -11.83 -5.53
CA ILE A 18 -3.71 -12.29 -6.67
C ILE A 18 -3.37 -13.78 -6.50
N PRO A 19 -3.68 -14.66 -7.46
CA PRO A 19 -3.38 -16.07 -7.36
C PRO A 19 -1.89 -16.37 -7.06
N GLY A 20 -1.63 -17.24 -6.08
CA GLY A 20 -0.27 -17.61 -5.65
C GLY A 20 0.40 -16.57 -4.73
N VAL A 21 -0.37 -15.63 -4.23
CA VAL A 21 0.04 -14.70 -3.19
C VAL A 21 -0.77 -14.99 -1.92
N SER A 22 -0.10 -15.00 -0.79
CA SER A 22 -0.68 -15.09 0.55
C SER A 22 0.00 -14.09 1.46
N SER A 23 -0.39 -13.99 2.72
CA SER A 23 0.30 -13.15 3.68
C SER A 23 0.69 -13.90 4.95
N ILE A 24 1.74 -13.43 5.60
CA ILE A 24 2.06 -13.75 6.99
C ILE A 24 1.73 -12.52 7.81
N SER A 25 0.86 -12.65 8.81
CA SER A 25 0.50 -11.56 9.69
C SER A 25 0.69 -11.95 11.16
N THR A 26 1.25 -11.03 11.94
CA THR A 26 1.36 -11.11 13.40
C THR A 26 0.38 -10.17 14.10
N GLY A 27 -0.61 -9.70 13.36
CA GLY A 27 -1.64 -8.76 13.79
C GLY A 27 -2.32 -8.15 12.57
N ASN A 28 -3.19 -7.19 12.79
CA ASN A 28 -3.96 -6.61 11.70
C ASN A 28 -3.15 -5.60 10.85
N THR A 29 -2.17 -4.96 11.48
CA THR A 29 -1.33 -3.95 10.82
C THR A 29 0.02 -4.49 10.38
N ILE A 30 0.47 -5.61 10.97
CA ILE A 30 1.75 -6.23 10.63
C ILE A 30 1.50 -7.42 9.72
N ALA A 31 1.59 -7.20 8.43
CA ALA A 31 1.42 -8.24 7.43
C ALA A 31 2.46 -8.12 6.31
N LYS A 32 3.02 -9.24 5.91
CA LYS A 32 3.98 -9.35 4.81
C LYS A 32 3.44 -10.23 3.70
N PRO A 33 3.61 -9.85 2.45
CA PRO A 33 3.25 -10.70 1.33
C PRO A 33 4.15 -11.92 1.27
N VAL A 34 3.56 -13.04 0.89
CA VAL A 34 4.22 -14.30 0.56
C VAL A 34 3.91 -14.61 -0.88
N ILE A 35 4.90 -14.66 -1.73
CA ILE A 35 4.76 -14.96 -3.16
C ILE A 35 5.44 -16.28 -3.43
N GLN A 36 4.69 -17.27 -3.93
CA GLN A 36 5.21 -18.62 -4.21
C GLN A 36 5.95 -19.25 -3.01
N GLY A 37 5.44 -19.03 -1.79
CA GLY A 37 6.04 -19.54 -0.55
C GLY A 37 7.27 -18.75 -0.06
N MET A 38 7.68 -17.70 -0.73
CA MET A 38 8.81 -16.86 -0.34
C MET A 38 8.33 -15.53 0.22
N HIS A 39 9.08 -14.99 1.19
CA HIS A 39 8.74 -13.73 1.88
C HIS A 39 10.01 -12.94 2.28
N SER A 40 9.82 -11.75 2.84
CA SER A 40 10.88 -10.86 3.38
C SER A 40 11.97 -10.53 2.34
N SER A 41 13.23 -10.81 2.62
CA SER A 41 14.37 -10.51 1.75
C SER A 41 14.36 -11.20 0.37
N ARG A 42 13.46 -12.16 0.16
CA ARG A 42 13.30 -12.86 -1.12
C ARG A 42 12.23 -12.26 -2.03
N ILE A 43 11.51 -11.27 -1.55
CA ILE A 43 10.56 -10.46 -2.34
C ILE A 43 11.10 -9.05 -2.43
N LEU A 44 11.11 -8.52 -3.64
CA LEU A 44 11.47 -7.14 -3.89
C LEU A 44 10.20 -6.28 -3.89
N LEU A 45 10.23 -5.19 -3.14
CA LEU A 45 9.20 -4.17 -3.17
C LEU A 45 9.77 -2.90 -3.81
N MET A 46 9.08 -2.39 -4.81
CA MET A 46 9.46 -1.17 -5.50
C MET A 46 8.32 -0.16 -5.49
N ASN A 47 8.65 1.09 -5.23
CA ASN A 47 7.71 2.21 -5.31
C ASN A 47 8.23 3.22 -6.33
N ASN A 48 7.48 3.43 -7.41
CA ASN A 48 7.86 4.33 -8.51
C ASN A 48 9.28 4.07 -9.04
N GLY A 49 9.65 2.78 -9.18
CA GLY A 49 10.97 2.37 -9.65
C GLY A 49 12.09 2.40 -8.59
N VAL A 50 11.80 2.85 -7.37
CA VAL A 50 12.74 2.87 -6.26
C VAL A 50 12.55 1.62 -5.39
N ARG A 51 13.63 0.90 -5.13
CA ARG A 51 13.63 -0.27 -4.26
C ARG A 51 13.43 0.12 -2.80
N LEU A 52 12.53 -0.57 -2.12
CA LEU A 52 12.27 -0.40 -0.70
C LEU A 52 12.89 -1.54 0.10
N GLU A 53 13.85 -1.20 0.96
CA GLU A 53 14.57 -2.18 1.78
C GLU A 53 13.80 -2.62 3.03
N SER A 54 12.70 -1.95 3.36
CA SER A 54 11.90 -2.23 4.56
C SER A 54 11.33 -3.64 4.63
N GLN A 55 11.23 -4.34 3.50
CA GLN A 55 10.78 -5.74 3.44
C GLN A 55 11.80 -6.76 3.91
N SER A 56 13.09 -6.43 3.92
CA SER A 56 14.16 -7.33 4.33
C SER A 56 14.20 -7.60 5.83
N TRP A 57 13.49 -6.80 6.63
CA TRP A 57 13.41 -6.98 8.08
C TRP A 57 12.58 -8.22 8.46
N GLY A 58 12.75 -8.71 9.67
CA GLY A 58 12.09 -9.93 10.15
C GLY A 58 10.56 -9.93 9.99
N ALA A 59 9.94 -11.09 10.20
CA ALA A 59 8.49 -11.27 10.03
C ALA A 59 7.65 -10.36 10.94
N ASP A 60 8.23 -9.91 12.05
CA ASP A 60 7.57 -9.09 13.07
C ASP A 60 7.54 -7.58 12.74
N HIS A 61 8.17 -7.18 11.63
CA HIS A 61 8.18 -5.79 11.19
C HIS A 61 7.45 -5.68 9.86
N ALA A 62 6.32 -4.98 9.87
CA ALA A 62 5.65 -4.60 8.63
C ALA A 62 6.31 -3.37 8.02
N PRO A 63 6.42 -3.29 6.70
CA PRO A 63 6.77 -2.04 6.07
C PRO A 63 5.65 -1.05 6.29
N GLU A 64 5.99 0.11 6.80
CA GLU A 64 5.12 1.27 6.81
C GLU A 64 5.03 1.84 5.39
N LEU A 65 4.19 1.25 4.58
CA LEU A 65 3.98 1.71 3.22
C LEU A 65 2.52 2.11 3.04
N ASP A 66 2.33 3.35 2.68
CA ASP A 66 1.05 3.83 2.22
C ASP A 66 0.84 3.41 0.76
N TYR A 67 0.10 2.34 0.56
CA TYR A 67 -0.29 1.87 -0.77
C TYR A 67 -1.53 2.57 -1.31
N THR A 68 -2.25 3.32 -0.46
CA THR A 68 -3.51 3.98 -0.84
C THR A 68 -3.30 5.15 -1.81
N GLY A 69 -2.09 5.72 -1.81
CA GLY A 69 -1.67 6.74 -2.78
C GLY A 69 -1.29 6.18 -4.14
N SER A 70 -0.97 4.87 -4.23
CA SER A 70 -0.56 4.25 -5.49
C SER A 70 -1.76 3.91 -6.36
N SER A 71 -1.66 4.17 -7.64
CA SER A 71 -2.74 3.95 -8.61
C SER A 71 -2.73 2.54 -9.20
N MET A 72 -1.58 1.88 -9.17
CA MET A 72 -1.40 0.55 -9.71
C MET A 72 -0.48 -0.29 -8.81
N VAL A 73 -0.95 -1.47 -8.46
CA VAL A 73 -0.16 -2.49 -7.78
C VAL A 73 -0.06 -3.71 -8.68
N GLU A 74 1.15 -4.11 -8.95
CA GLU A 74 1.46 -5.25 -9.82
C GLU A 74 2.37 -6.23 -9.10
N VAL A 75 2.14 -7.53 -9.33
CA VAL A 75 3.03 -8.59 -8.83
C VAL A 75 3.64 -9.31 -10.02
N VAL A 76 4.96 -9.18 -10.15
CA VAL A 76 5.76 -9.89 -11.14
C VAL A 76 6.29 -11.18 -10.52
N LYS A 77 6.15 -12.29 -11.23
CA LYS A 77 6.54 -13.63 -10.77
C LYS A 77 7.36 -14.37 -11.82
N GLY A 78 8.17 -15.32 -11.36
CA GLY A 78 8.94 -16.17 -12.24
C GLY A 78 10.14 -15.49 -12.90
N ALA A 79 10.49 -15.87 -14.12
CA ALA A 79 11.71 -15.43 -14.79
C ALA A 79 11.77 -13.91 -15.04
N GLU A 80 10.64 -13.24 -15.15
CA GLU A 80 10.59 -11.79 -15.35
C GLU A 80 11.18 -11.00 -14.18
N CYS A 81 11.22 -11.58 -12.98
CA CYS A 81 11.80 -10.96 -11.79
C CYS A 81 13.28 -10.59 -11.97
N ILE A 82 14.00 -11.29 -12.84
CA ILE A 82 15.42 -11.04 -13.13
C ILE A 82 15.66 -9.60 -13.60
N ARG A 83 14.70 -8.99 -14.27
CA ARG A 83 14.79 -7.61 -14.78
C ARG A 83 14.90 -6.56 -13.66
N TYR A 84 14.46 -6.90 -12.47
CA TYR A 84 14.43 -5.99 -11.31
C TYR A 84 15.64 -6.16 -10.39
N GLY A 85 16.53 -7.11 -10.71
CA GLY A 85 17.80 -7.26 -10.05
C GLY A 85 17.81 -8.25 -8.88
N PHE A 86 18.82 -8.12 -8.05
CA PHE A 86 19.09 -9.02 -6.95
C PHE A 86 18.02 -8.94 -5.85
N GLY A 87 17.65 -10.10 -5.32
CA GLY A 87 16.66 -10.20 -4.21
C GLY A 87 15.24 -10.50 -4.65
N ALA A 88 14.95 -10.52 -5.96
CA ALA A 88 13.61 -10.79 -6.50
C ALA A 88 13.32 -12.29 -6.72
N MET A 89 13.81 -13.18 -5.85
CA MET A 89 13.71 -14.63 -6.04
C MET A 89 12.27 -15.15 -5.97
N GLY A 90 11.47 -14.61 -5.06
CA GLY A 90 10.06 -15.00 -4.88
C GLY A 90 9.11 -14.20 -5.76
N GLY A 91 9.47 -12.99 -6.08
CA GLY A 91 8.64 -12.07 -6.84
C GLY A 91 9.00 -10.62 -6.61
N VAL A 92 8.37 -9.75 -7.38
CA VAL A 92 8.48 -8.31 -7.25
C VAL A 92 7.10 -7.72 -7.09
N VAL A 93 6.91 -6.87 -6.10
CA VAL A 93 5.72 -6.04 -5.95
C VAL A 93 6.05 -4.64 -6.42
N LEU A 94 5.35 -4.20 -7.44
CA LEU A 94 5.49 -2.86 -8.01
C LEU A 94 4.31 -2.00 -7.57
N LEU A 95 4.62 -0.88 -6.97
CA LEU A 95 3.70 0.18 -6.63
C LEU A 95 4.01 1.36 -7.52
N ASN A 96 3.10 1.73 -8.38
CA ASN A 96 3.29 2.83 -9.31
C ASN A 96 2.15 3.82 -9.19
N ASP A 97 2.49 5.08 -9.23
CA ASP A 97 1.52 6.15 -9.31
C ASP A 97 1.03 6.33 -10.76
N ALA A 98 -0.22 6.74 -10.91
CA ALA A 98 -0.68 7.18 -12.21
C ALA A 98 0.11 8.41 -12.68
N PRO A 99 0.27 8.61 -13.98
CA PRO A 99 0.81 9.86 -14.50
C PRO A 99 0.08 11.07 -13.92
N LEU A 100 0.83 12.15 -13.69
CA LEU A 100 0.22 13.40 -13.27
C LEU A 100 -0.75 13.92 -14.34
N PRO A 101 -1.86 14.57 -13.96
CA PRO A 101 -2.82 15.11 -14.90
C PRO A 101 -2.26 16.38 -15.57
N TYR A 102 -1.62 16.19 -16.71
CA TYR A 102 -1.16 17.33 -17.54
C TYR A 102 -2.33 17.83 -18.41
N GLU A 103 -2.60 19.11 -18.35
CA GLU A 103 -3.70 19.72 -19.09
C GLU A 103 -3.24 20.99 -19.82
N ASN A 104 -3.45 21.03 -21.13
CA ASN A 104 -2.87 22.09 -21.99
C ASN A 104 -3.57 23.44 -21.92
N LYS A 105 -4.84 23.52 -21.53
CA LYS A 105 -5.63 24.75 -21.72
C LYS A 105 -6.35 25.28 -20.46
N LYS A 106 -6.68 24.43 -19.49
CA LYS A 106 -7.43 24.81 -18.30
C LYS A 106 -6.87 24.09 -17.08
N ILE A 107 -7.00 24.71 -15.92
CA ILE A 107 -6.73 24.02 -14.66
C ILE A 107 -7.78 22.93 -14.49
N LYS A 108 -7.32 21.71 -14.33
CA LYS A 108 -8.17 20.55 -13.99
C LYS A 108 -7.89 20.16 -12.55
N LEU A 109 -8.94 20.05 -11.77
CA LEU A 109 -8.89 19.62 -10.38
C LEU A 109 -9.70 18.33 -10.25
N ASN A 110 -9.05 17.29 -9.79
CA ASN A 110 -9.68 16.00 -9.45
C ASN A 110 -9.36 15.68 -7.99
N GLY A 111 -10.19 14.84 -7.39
CA GLY A 111 -9.92 14.35 -6.06
C GLY A 111 -10.82 13.18 -5.71
N ASN A 112 -10.37 12.39 -4.74
CA ASN A 112 -11.16 11.35 -4.12
C ASN A 112 -10.96 11.41 -2.61
N VAL A 113 -11.95 10.91 -1.89
CA VAL A 113 -11.90 10.73 -0.44
C VAL A 113 -12.48 9.35 -0.13
N ASN A 114 -11.76 8.57 0.65
CA ASN A 114 -12.18 7.26 1.13
C ASN A 114 -12.25 7.28 2.64
N MET A 115 -13.30 6.67 3.20
CA MET A 115 -13.48 6.55 4.64
C MET A 115 -13.90 5.13 4.96
N GLY A 116 -13.36 4.59 6.03
CA GLY A 116 -13.69 3.25 6.52
C GLY A 116 -13.80 3.21 8.04
N TYR A 117 -14.60 2.28 8.52
CA TYR A 117 -14.72 2.01 9.95
C TYR A 117 -14.55 0.51 10.20
N ASP A 118 -13.60 0.17 11.07
CA ASP A 118 -13.38 -1.19 11.56
C ASP A 118 -14.14 -1.38 12.86
N THR A 119 -15.15 -2.23 12.82
CA THR A 119 -16.04 -2.48 13.97
C THR A 119 -15.34 -3.25 15.09
N ASN A 120 -14.39 -4.11 14.76
CA ASN A 120 -13.67 -4.92 15.74
C ASN A 120 -12.69 -4.06 16.54
N ALA A 121 -11.79 -3.37 15.88
CA ALA A 121 -10.85 -2.45 16.53
C ALA A 121 -11.48 -1.11 16.91
N ARG A 122 -12.77 -0.89 16.63
CA ARG A 122 -13.44 0.41 16.76
C ARG A 122 -12.61 1.51 16.10
N GLY A 123 -12.06 1.19 14.94
CA GLY A 123 -11.08 1.99 14.26
C GLY A 123 -11.71 2.81 13.13
N PHE A 124 -11.08 3.93 12.85
CA PHE A 124 -11.42 4.79 11.72
C PHE A 124 -10.23 4.88 10.76
N SER A 125 -10.52 4.81 9.47
CA SER A 125 -9.55 5.08 8.41
C SER A 125 -10.10 6.13 7.46
N GLY A 126 -9.25 7.04 7.04
CA GLY A 126 -9.58 8.04 6.04
C GLY A 126 -8.38 8.30 5.14
N SER A 127 -8.61 8.39 3.85
CA SER A 127 -7.60 8.83 2.88
C SER A 127 -8.21 9.79 1.88
N GLY A 128 -7.38 10.68 1.36
CA GLY A 128 -7.80 11.63 0.35
C GLY A 128 -6.69 11.98 -0.61
N THR A 129 -7.02 12.09 -1.87
CA THR A 129 -6.11 12.54 -2.92
C THR A 129 -6.70 13.75 -3.59
N ILE A 130 -5.88 14.75 -3.81
CA ILE A 130 -6.20 15.92 -4.65
C ILE A 130 -5.12 16.01 -5.72
N GLU A 131 -5.54 16.14 -6.96
CA GLU A 131 -4.62 16.31 -8.09
C GLU A 131 -5.07 17.45 -8.99
N THR A 132 -4.11 18.18 -9.48
CA THR A 132 -4.34 19.29 -10.40
C THR A 132 -3.30 19.30 -11.50
N GLY A 133 -3.72 19.79 -12.65
CA GLY A 133 -2.85 19.95 -13.80
C GLY A 133 -3.14 21.25 -14.54
N TYR A 134 -2.11 21.92 -15.02
CA TYR A 134 -2.19 23.09 -15.87
C TYR A 134 -1.02 23.14 -16.84
N LYS A 135 -1.33 23.14 -18.14
CA LYS A 135 -0.33 23.02 -19.21
C LYS A 135 0.55 21.80 -18.98
N GLN A 136 1.83 22.00 -18.74
CA GLN A 136 2.81 20.94 -18.49
C GLN A 136 3.14 20.73 -17.01
N PHE A 137 2.43 21.42 -16.10
CA PHE A 137 2.57 21.23 -14.66
C PHE A 137 1.51 20.30 -14.13
N GLY A 138 1.90 19.37 -13.31
CA GLY A 138 1.04 18.48 -12.56
C GLY A 138 1.42 18.44 -11.09
N LEU A 139 0.43 18.36 -10.21
CA LEU A 139 0.59 18.21 -8.76
C LEU A 139 -0.42 17.19 -8.26
N ARG A 140 0.04 16.26 -7.42
CA ARG A 140 -0.79 15.36 -6.63
C ARG A 140 -0.40 15.44 -5.17
N LEU A 141 -1.39 15.61 -4.31
CA LEU A 141 -1.25 15.52 -2.86
C LEU A 141 -2.12 14.35 -2.38
N HIS A 142 -1.55 13.51 -1.54
CA HIS A 142 -2.27 12.40 -0.93
C HIS A 142 -2.01 12.41 0.57
N GLY A 143 -3.05 12.10 1.36
CA GLY A 143 -2.95 11.95 2.80
C GLY A 143 -3.80 10.79 3.29
N MET A 144 -3.30 10.05 4.29
CA MET A 144 -4.00 8.98 4.96
C MET A 144 -3.89 9.14 6.47
N TYR A 145 -4.98 8.83 7.15
CA TYR A 145 -5.04 8.71 8.60
C TYR A 145 -5.79 7.44 8.97
N THR A 146 -5.20 6.63 9.82
CA THR A 146 -5.82 5.40 10.31
C THR A 146 -5.55 5.25 11.81
N LYS A 147 -6.60 4.98 12.59
CA LYS A 147 -6.51 4.75 14.03
C LYS A 147 -7.45 3.63 14.42
N GLY A 148 -6.97 2.69 15.22
CA GLY A 148 -7.78 1.64 15.82
C GLY A 148 -7.36 1.37 17.26
N GLY A 149 -8.29 0.89 18.07
CA GLY A 149 -8.04 0.36 19.40
C GLY A 149 -7.62 -1.10 19.35
N ASP A 150 -7.60 -1.72 20.50
CA ASP A 150 -7.27 -3.13 20.63
C ASP A 150 -8.33 -4.04 20.01
N TYR A 151 -7.88 -5.15 19.44
CA TYR A 151 -8.75 -6.13 18.80
C TYR A 151 -9.48 -6.98 19.82
N HIS A 152 -10.74 -7.30 19.50
CA HIS A 152 -11.58 -8.15 20.30
C HIS A 152 -11.74 -9.53 19.65
N THR A 153 -11.50 -10.57 20.43
CA THR A 153 -11.93 -11.93 20.12
C THR A 153 -13.31 -12.19 20.72
N ALA A 154 -13.89 -13.37 20.53
CA ALA A 154 -15.14 -13.73 21.18
C ALA A 154 -15.03 -13.74 22.71
N ASP A 155 -13.85 -14.08 23.25
CA ASP A 155 -13.65 -14.35 24.67
C ASP A 155 -12.78 -13.31 25.40
N TYR A 156 -11.93 -12.58 24.69
CA TYR A 156 -10.98 -11.64 25.30
C TYR A 156 -10.55 -10.53 24.35
N VAL A 157 -9.89 -9.50 24.93
CA VAL A 157 -9.28 -8.39 24.19
C VAL A 157 -7.80 -8.68 24.00
N LEU A 158 -7.31 -8.53 22.78
CA LEU A 158 -5.90 -8.62 22.45
C LEU A 158 -5.23 -7.29 22.76
N ASN A 159 -4.67 -7.19 23.96
CA ASN A 159 -4.00 -5.97 24.43
C ASN A 159 -2.77 -5.63 23.56
N ASN A 160 -2.50 -4.33 23.44
CA ASN A 160 -1.38 -3.78 22.65
C ASN A 160 -1.48 -4.06 21.14
N THR A 161 -2.69 -4.20 20.62
CA THR A 161 -2.92 -4.33 19.17
C THR A 161 -3.48 -3.04 18.54
N GLY A 162 -3.67 -2.01 19.34
CA GLY A 162 -4.08 -0.68 18.88
C GLY A 162 -3.00 -0.03 17.99
N TYR A 163 -3.42 0.76 17.02
CA TYR A 163 -2.54 1.39 16.05
C TYR A 163 -2.97 2.81 15.71
N ASN A 164 -2.02 3.61 15.28
CA ASN A 164 -2.25 4.95 14.75
C ASN A 164 -1.21 5.24 13.66
N THR A 165 -1.68 5.53 12.46
CA THR A 165 -0.84 5.78 11.29
C THR A 165 -1.27 7.07 10.62
N ILE A 166 -0.29 7.91 10.29
CA ILE A 166 -0.46 9.10 9.44
C ILE A 166 0.53 8.99 8.30
N SER A 167 0.06 9.18 7.09
CA SER A 167 0.89 9.23 5.89
C SER A 167 0.54 10.46 5.07
N PHE A 168 1.55 11.04 4.44
CA PHE A 168 1.39 12.14 3.51
C PHE A 168 2.39 12.00 2.37
N SER A 169 1.93 12.19 1.14
CA SER A 169 2.79 12.24 -0.03
C SER A 169 2.43 13.40 -0.94
N ALA A 170 3.44 13.93 -1.62
CA ALA A 170 3.31 14.98 -2.61
C ALA A 170 4.14 14.63 -3.84
N LEU A 171 3.55 14.71 -5.01
CA LEU A 171 4.18 14.48 -6.29
C LEU A 171 3.95 15.70 -7.18
N ALA A 172 5.02 16.29 -7.69
CA ALA A 172 4.97 17.39 -8.62
C ALA A 172 5.87 17.10 -9.81
N GLY A 173 5.46 17.58 -10.98
CA GLY A 173 6.23 17.39 -12.21
C GLY A 173 5.86 18.39 -13.30
N TRP A 174 6.74 18.51 -14.28
CA TRP A 174 6.54 19.29 -15.49
C TRP A 174 7.11 18.57 -16.71
#